data_d0976fd221be77973451f2b11d5fa5d2
#
_entry.id   d0976fd221be77973451f2b11d5fa5d2
#
_cell.length_a   1.000
_cell.length_b   1.000
_cell.length_c   1.000
_cell.angle_alpha   90.00
_cell.angle_beta   90.00
_cell.angle_gamma   90.00
#
_symmetry.space_group_name_H-M   'P 1'
#
loop_
_entity.id
_entity.type
_entity.pdbx_description
1 polymer ?
#
loop_
_entity_poly.entity_id
_entity_poly.type
_entity_poly.pdbx_seq_one_letter_code
_entity_poly.pdbx_strand_id
1 'polypeptide(L)'
;MMLACCQKTDLTVEPEDKGPADGSEEVGTIVGTGEGTSRCPFTVTDILSKELSSNDAVWVIGYMVGTAPRSMNNAIFSVETDNQSNILLSSDSLCTDASLCIPVELSTAKNKTSFSLPTNTSHFHQCLLLKGVPQPYLYRKGLRNVSAGLWMDGFDIASVSPSEWGSIILQQP
;
A
#
# COMPACT_ATOMS: atom_id res chain seq x y z
N MET A 1 22.95 10.07 14.82
CA MET A 1 21.64 10.76 14.75
C MET A 1 20.59 9.77 14.30
N MET A 2 19.85 9.16 15.22
CA MET A 2 18.77 8.25 14.91
C MET A 2 17.53 9.09 14.64
N LEU A 3 17.16 9.27 13.39
CA LEU A 3 15.83 9.75 13.02
C LEU A 3 14.88 8.56 13.11
N ALA A 4 14.06 8.54 14.14
CA ALA A 4 12.96 7.58 14.23
C ALA A 4 12.00 7.82 13.07
N CYS A 5 11.77 6.80 12.27
CA CYS A 5 10.90 6.85 11.09
C CYS A 5 9.41 7.02 11.44
N CYS A 6 9.03 6.69 12.64
CA CYS A 6 7.67 6.89 13.14
C CYS A 6 7.74 7.49 14.52
N GLN A 7 7.28 8.72 14.65
CA GLN A 7 7.04 9.26 15.99
C GLN A 7 5.96 8.41 16.66
N LYS A 8 6.36 7.71 17.70
CA LYS A 8 5.42 7.14 18.65
C LYS A 8 4.71 8.32 19.29
N THR A 9 3.50 8.58 18.82
CA THR A 9 2.60 9.41 19.61
C THR A 9 2.33 8.59 20.86
N ASP A 10 2.93 8.97 21.95
CA ASP A 10 2.61 8.43 23.25
C ASP A 10 1.21 8.92 23.61
N LEU A 11 0.23 8.18 23.11
CA LEU A 11 -1.12 8.25 23.63
C LEU A 11 -1.09 7.46 24.92
N THR A 12 -0.81 8.14 26.01
CA THR A 12 -1.23 7.67 27.33
C THR A 12 -2.75 7.59 27.32
N VAL A 13 -3.26 6.52 26.74
CA VAL A 13 -4.62 6.12 26.99
C VAL A 13 -4.61 5.49 28.36
N GLU A 14 -5.13 6.21 29.33
CA GLU A 14 -5.50 5.61 30.60
C GLU A 14 -6.38 4.39 30.32
N PRO A 15 -6.09 3.23 30.91
CA PRO A 15 -6.91 2.06 30.75
C PRO A 15 -8.15 2.23 31.63
N GLU A 16 -9.11 2.95 31.19
CA GLU A 16 -10.45 2.87 31.71
C GLU A 16 -11.34 2.32 30.60
N ASP A 17 -11.44 1.04 30.50
CA ASP A 17 -12.67 0.32 30.64
C ASP A 17 -12.49 -1.16 30.39
N LYS A 18 -12.98 -1.93 31.35
CA LYS A 18 -13.20 -3.36 31.25
C LYS A 18 -14.42 -3.63 30.39
N GLY A 19 -14.25 -3.49 29.07
CA GLY A 19 -15.11 -4.21 28.15
C GLY A 19 -14.68 -5.67 28.11
N PRO A 20 -15.59 -6.64 28.04
CA PRO A 20 -15.20 -8.01 27.82
C PRO A 20 -14.41 -8.05 26.52
N ALA A 21 -13.19 -8.55 26.61
CA ALA A 21 -12.39 -8.85 25.44
C ALA A 21 -13.18 -9.87 24.62
N ASP A 22 -13.89 -9.39 23.63
CA ASP A 22 -14.43 -10.23 22.58
C ASP A 22 -13.24 -10.73 21.80
N GLY A 23 -12.99 -12.03 21.83
CA GLY A 23 -11.85 -12.66 21.19
C GLY A 23 -12.00 -12.78 19.69
N SER A 24 -12.49 -11.76 19.03
CA SER A 24 -12.20 -11.57 17.61
C SER A 24 -10.75 -11.12 17.53
N GLU A 25 -9.88 -12.01 17.13
CA GLU A 25 -8.59 -11.64 16.56
C GLU A 25 -8.89 -10.70 15.40
N GLU A 26 -8.91 -9.41 15.64
CA GLU A 26 -8.74 -8.45 14.59
C GLU A 26 -7.36 -8.74 13.99
N VAL A 27 -7.38 -9.40 12.85
CA VAL A 27 -6.23 -9.46 11.96
C VAL A 27 -5.79 -8.03 11.81
N GLY A 28 -4.67 -7.68 12.41
CA GLY A 28 -4.30 -6.32 12.68
C GLY A 28 -4.36 -5.47 11.42
N THR A 29 -5.34 -4.61 11.38
CA THR A 29 -5.30 -3.46 10.47
C THR A 29 -4.07 -2.67 10.88
N ILE A 30 -3.03 -2.71 10.06
CA ILE A 30 -1.84 -1.91 10.32
C ILE A 30 -2.27 -0.47 10.22
N VAL A 31 -2.48 0.15 11.35
CA VAL A 31 -2.58 1.59 11.46
C VAL A 31 -1.13 2.11 11.48
N GLY A 32 -0.45 1.95 10.35
CA GLY A 32 0.85 2.58 10.16
C GLY A 32 0.63 4.02 9.77
N THR A 33 1.18 4.94 10.53
CA THR A 33 1.32 6.33 10.12
C THR A 33 2.65 6.49 9.41
N GLY A 34 2.67 6.22 8.11
CA GLY A 34 3.82 6.47 7.28
C GLY A 34 4.06 7.96 7.06
N GLU A 35 5.23 8.29 6.57
CA GLU A 35 5.66 9.66 6.25
C GLU A 35 5.77 9.89 4.73
N GLY A 36 5.56 8.85 3.93
CA GLY A 36 5.69 8.91 2.47
C GLY A 36 7.13 8.96 1.97
N THR A 37 8.09 8.65 2.82
CA THR A 37 9.51 8.55 2.47
C THR A 37 9.87 7.10 2.07
N SER A 38 11.02 6.90 1.44
CA SER A 38 11.50 5.55 1.10
C SER A 38 11.76 4.67 2.32
N ARG A 39 12.05 5.26 3.46
CA ARG A 39 12.30 4.54 4.73
C ARG A 39 11.04 4.34 5.56
N CYS A 40 10.07 5.22 5.39
CA CYS A 40 8.80 5.19 6.07
C CYS A 40 7.67 5.51 5.08
N PRO A 41 7.38 4.59 4.15
CA PRO A 41 6.35 4.81 3.13
C PRO A 41 4.97 4.91 3.77
N PHE A 42 4.06 5.60 3.09
CA PHE A 42 2.66 5.53 3.43
C PHE A 42 2.13 4.12 3.17
N THR A 43 1.24 3.66 4.03
CA THR A 43 0.43 2.47 3.76
C THR A 43 -0.76 2.84 2.86
N VAL A 44 -1.44 1.83 2.32
CA VAL A 44 -2.70 2.06 1.60
C VAL A 44 -3.74 2.70 2.52
N THR A 45 -3.79 2.30 3.79
CA THR A 45 -4.67 2.93 4.79
C THR A 45 -4.36 4.41 4.99
N ASP A 46 -3.09 4.79 5.00
CA ASP A 46 -2.69 6.20 5.06
C ASP A 46 -3.23 7.01 3.87
N ILE A 47 -3.10 6.48 2.65
CA ILE A 47 -3.61 7.14 1.44
C ILE A 47 -5.14 7.29 1.50
N LEU A 48 -5.84 6.28 1.97
CA LEU A 48 -7.30 6.31 2.08
C LEU A 48 -7.80 7.30 3.15
N SER A 49 -7.10 7.39 4.28
CA SER A 49 -7.53 8.17 5.44
C SER A 49 -7.04 9.63 5.44
N LYS A 50 -5.87 9.90 4.85
CA LYS A 50 -5.28 11.25 4.85
C LYS A 50 -5.75 12.08 3.66
N GLU A 51 -5.91 13.39 3.87
CA GLU A 51 -6.07 14.36 2.79
C GLU A 51 -4.68 14.78 2.29
N LEU A 52 -4.19 14.04 1.30
CA LEU A 52 -2.92 14.35 0.64
C LEU A 52 -3.20 15.24 -0.58
N SER A 53 -2.94 16.51 -0.46
CA SER A 53 -3.15 17.51 -1.52
C SER A 53 -1.86 17.92 -2.23
N SER A 54 -0.80 17.17 -2.06
CA SER A 54 0.51 17.46 -2.64
C SER A 54 0.61 16.97 -4.09
N ASN A 55 1.27 17.75 -4.94
CA ASN A 55 1.74 17.28 -6.24
C ASN A 55 3.09 16.55 -6.15
N ASP A 56 3.61 16.40 -4.94
CA ASP A 56 4.88 15.73 -4.71
C ASP A 56 4.73 14.22 -4.72
N ALA A 57 5.70 13.55 -5.31
CA ALA A 57 5.74 12.10 -5.30
C ALA A 57 6.12 11.57 -3.92
N VAL A 58 5.34 10.61 -3.43
CA VAL A 58 5.54 9.94 -2.14
C VAL A 58 5.78 8.45 -2.36
N TRP A 59 6.38 7.81 -1.37
CA TRP A 59 6.51 6.36 -1.35
C TRP A 59 5.31 5.73 -0.65
N VAL A 60 4.77 4.69 -1.27
CA VAL A 60 3.61 3.92 -0.78
C VAL A 60 3.94 2.45 -0.81
N ILE A 61 3.59 1.73 0.25
CA ILE A 61 3.75 0.28 0.38
C ILE A 61 2.38 -0.39 0.48
N GLY A 62 2.20 -1.50 -0.24
CA GLY A 62 0.97 -2.28 -0.21
C GLY A 62 1.14 -3.60 -0.94
N TYR A 63 0.15 -4.46 -0.83
CA TYR A 63 0.09 -5.72 -1.57
C TYR A 63 -0.63 -5.53 -2.90
N MET A 64 -0.10 -6.09 -3.99
CA MET A 64 -0.81 -6.15 -5.25
C MET A 64 -1.89 -7.23 -5.18
N VAL A 65 -3.14 -6.80 -5.18
CA VAL A 65 -4.30 -7.69 -4.99
C VAL A 65 -5.21 -7.79 -6.23
N GLY A 66 -4.94 -7.02 -7.26
CA GLY A 66 -5.77 -7.05 -8.46
C GLY A 66 -5.55 -5.88 -9.41
N THR A 67 -6.55 -5.65 -10.24
CA THR A 67 -6.61 -4.57 -11.23
C THR A 67 -8.07 -4.10 -11.40
N ALA A 68 -8.29 -2.93 -11.98
CA ALA A 68 -9.64 -2.40 -12.20
C ALA A 68 -9.74 -1.78 -13.61
N PRO A 69 -10.22 -2.53 -14.61
CA PRO A 69 -10.41 -2.01 -15.95
C PRO A 69 -11.45 -0.88 -15.99
N ARG A 70 -11.04 0.32 -16.37
CA ARG A 70 -11.89 1.52 -16.57
C ARG A 70 -12.56 2.10 -15.30
N SER A 71 -12.86 1.29 -14.29
CA SER A 71 -13.59 1.72 -13.10
C SER A 71 -13.30 0.78 -11.93
N MET A 72 -13.31 1.31 -10.71
CA MET A 72 -13.21 0.50 -9.50
C MET A 72 -14.36 -0.51 -9.34
N ASN A 73 -15.52 -0.26 -9.97
CA ASN A 73 -16.64 -1.23 -9.98
C ASN A 73 -16.33 -2.50 -10.78
N ASN A 74 -15.29 -2.45 -11.63
CA ASN A 74 -14.83 -3.58 -12.42
C ASN A 74 -13.57 -4.21 -11.82
N ALA A 75 -13.36 -4.08 -10.51
CA ALA A 75 -12.20 -4.66 -9.85
C ALA A 75 -12.14 -6.18 -10.04
N ILE A 76 -10.97 -6.66 -10.40
CA ILE A 76 -10.64 -8.07 -10.61
C ILE A 76 -9.56 -8.46 -9.63
N PHE A 77 -9.88 -9.34 -8.70
CA PHE A 77 -8.97 -9.85 -7.67
C PHE A 77 -8.46 -11.25 -8.06
N SER A 78 -7.90 -11.34 -9.25
CA SER A 78 -7.40 -12.58 -9.84
C SER A 78 -6.31 -12.27 -10.84
N VAL A 79 -5.44 -13.25 -11.11
CA VAL A 79 -4.43 -13.16 -12.17
C VAL A 79 -5.03 -13.28 -13.59
N GLU A 80 -6.28 -13.67 -13.70
CA GLU A 80 -6.99 -13.83 -14.98
C GLU A 80 -7.47 -12.46 -15.50
N THR A 81 -6.53 -11.66 -15.97
CA THR A 81 -6.79 -10.32 -16.52
C THR A 81 -5.75 -9.99 -17.58
N ASP A 82 -6.13 -9.21 -18.56
CA ASP A 82 -5.24 -8.61 -19.56
C ASP A 82 -4.99 -7.10 -19.34
N ASN A 83 -5.58 -6.54 -18.26
CA ASN A 83 -5.46 -5.12 -17.98
C ASN A 83 -4.07 -4.75 -17.45
N GLN A 84 -3.31 -4.01 -18.26
CA GLN A 84 -1.97 -3.50 -17.93
C GLN A 84 -1.96 -2.02 -17.52
N SER A 85 -3.10 -1.35 -17.51
CA SER A 85 -3.16 0.11 -17.31
C SER A 85 -3.13 0.52 -15.84
N ASN A 86 -3.42 -0.41 -14.93
CA ASN A 86 -3.41 -0.17 -13.49
C ASN A 86 -3.27 -1.46 -12.69
N ILE A 87 -2.95 -1.28 -11.43
CA ILE A 87 -3.03 -2.31 -10.39
C ILE A 87 -3.80 -1.78 -9.18
N LEU A 88 -4.27 -2.67 -8.35
CA LEU A 88 -4.87 -2.36 -7.05
C LEU A 88 -3.90 -2.74 -5.93
N LEU A 89 -3.65 -1.80 -5.03
CA LEU A 89 -2.90 -2.03 -3.81
C LEU A 89 -3.83 -2.01 -2.60
N SER A 90 -3.59 -2.91 -1.67
CA SER A 90 -4.25 -2.98 -0.36
C SER A 90 -3.24 -3.15 0.77
N SER A 91 -3.63 -2.80 1.98
CA SER A 91 -2.86 -3.12 3.20
C SER A 91 -2.99 -4.59 3.62
N ASP A 92 -3.95 -5.31 3.04
CA ASP A 92 -4.17 -6.75 3.26
C ASP A 92 -3.90 -7.53 1.96
N SER A 93 -3.02 -8.52 2.02
CA SER A 93 -2.63 -9.34 0.86
C SER A 93 -3.78 -10.18 0.29
N LEU A 94 -4.80 -10.48 1.07
CA LEU A 94 -5.97 -11.26 0.68
C LEU A 94 -7.22 -10.41 0.45
N CYS A 95 -7.07 -9.09 0.37
CA CYS A 95 -8.19 -8.17 0.17
C CYS A 95 -8.90 -8.44 -1.16
N THR A 96 -10.22 -8.52 -1.11
CA THR A 96 -11.11 -8.61 -2.28
C THR A 96 -12.18 -7.50 -2.26
N ASP A 97 -11.98 -6.48 -1.44
CA ASP A 97 -12.87 -5.32 -1.34
C ASP A 97 -12.21 -4.09 -1.99
N ALA A 98 -12.77 -3.65 -3.11
CA ALA A 98 -12.27 -2.49 -3.84
C ALA A 98 -12.31 -1.19 -3.02
N SER A 99 -13.14 -1.10 -1.98
CA SER A 99 -13.21 0.09 -1.12
C SER A 99 -11.98 0.23 -0.20
N LEU A 100 -11.28 -0.87 0.06
CA LEU A 100 -10.05 -0.95 0.86
C LEU A 100 -8.78 -0.91 0.01
N CYS A 101 -8.93 -0.67 -1.30
CA CYS A 101 -7.83 -0.60 -2.25
C CYS A 101 -7.64 0.81 -2.80
N ILE A 102 -6.41 1.10 -3.19
CA ILE A 102 -6.11 2.26 -4.03
C ILE A 102 -5.74 1.80 -5.45
N PRO A 103 -6.27 2.46 -6.50
CA PRO A 103 -5.82 2.23 -7.86
C PRO A 103 -4.51 2.97 -8.13
N VAL A 104 -3.59 2.29 -8.80
CA VAL A 104 -2.30 2.83 -9.23
C VAL A 104 -2.25 2.85 -10.76
N GLU A 105 -2.08 4.03 -11.35
CA GLU A 105 -1.98 4.19 -12.80
C GLU A 105 -0.59 3.76 -13.31
N LEU A 106 -0.58 2.90 -14.32
CA LEU A 106 0.62 2.49 -15.04
C LEU A 106 0.63 3.12 -16.43
N SER A 107 1.05 4.38 -16.53
CA SER A 107 0.94 5.18 -17.76
C SER A 107 2.04 4.89 -18.76
N THR A 108 3.21 4.43 -18.33
CA THR A 108 4.38 4.20 -19.21
C THR A 108 4.54 2.72 -19.56
N ALA A 109 5.16 2.42 -20.70
CA ALA A 109 5.48 1.05 -21.10
C ALA A 109 6.39 0.36 -20.06
N LYS A 110 7.35 1.11 -19.51
CA LYS A 110 8.22 0.61 -18.42
C LYS A 110 7.42 0.18 -17.20
N ASN A 111 6.50 1.01 -16.72
CA ASN A 111 5.69 0.70 -15.55
C ASN A 111 4.76 -0.49 -15.80
N LYS A 112 4.19 -0.59 -16.98
CA LYS A 112 3.36 -1.75 -17.39
C LYS A 112 4.19 -3.04 -17.35
N THR A 113 5.38 -3.04 -17.92
CA THR A 113 6.27 -4.20 -17.91
C THR A 113 6.70 -4.57 -16.49
N SER A 114 7.02 -3.58 -15.65
CA SER A 114 7.58 -3.82 -14.32
C SER A 114 6.53 -4.17 -13.28
N PHE A 115 5.29 -3.67 -13.40
CA PHE A 115 4.33 -3.71 -12.30
C PHE A 115 2.93 -4.20 -12.68
N SER A 116 2.58 -4.33 -13.97
CA SER A 116 1.23 -4.81 -14.31
C SER A 116 1.03 -6.26 -13.92
N LEU A 117 -0.16 -6.59 -13.47
CA LEU A 117 -0.50 -7.93 -13.02
C LEU A 117 -0.35 -8.99 -14.12
N PRO A 118 -0.81 -8.78 -15.38
CA PRO A 118 -0.63 -9.79 -16.44
C PRO A 118 0.82 -10.14 -16.75
N THR A 119 1.73 -9.19 -16.55
CA THR A 119 3.18 -9.39 -16.79
C THR A 119 3.89 -9.97 -15.58
N ASN A 120 3.35 -9.78 -14.38
CA ASN A 120 3.97 -10.10 -13.09
C ASN A 120 3.06 -10.99 -12.23
N THR A 121 2.48 -12.01 -12.79
CA THR A 121 1.53 -12.90 -12.10
C THR A 121 2.12 -13.61 -10.89
N SER A 122 3.43 -13.86 -10.89
CA SER A 122 4.16 -14.45 -9.74
C SER A 122 4.22 -13.54 -8.53
N HIS A 123 4.01 -12.23 -8.70
CA HIS A 123 3.98 -11.24 -7.63
C HIS A 123 2.56 -10.94 -7.12
N PHE A 124 1.56 -11.68 -7.58
CA PHE A 124 0.21 -11.56 -7.05
C PHE A 124 0.18 -11.86 -5.55
N HIS A 125 -0.44 -11.00 -4.77
CA HIS A 125 -0.42 -10.99 -3.30
C HIS A 125 0.94 -10.65 -2.66
N GLN A 126 1.94 -10.24 -3.43
CA GLN A 126 3.22 -9.81 -2.91
C GLN A 126 3.25 -8.31 -2.61
N CYS A 127 4.14 -7.94 -1.71
CA CYS A 127 4.32 -6.55 -1.31
C CYS A 127 5.06 -5.77 -2.39
N LEU A 128 4.58 -4.56 -2.66
CA LEU A 128 5.15 -3.64 -3.64
C LEU A 128 5.33 -2.26 -3.02
N LEU A 129 6.54 -1.72 -3.14
CA LEU A 129 6.89 -0.37 -2.76
C LEU A 129 6.93 0.49 -4.02
N LEU A 130 6.10 1.53 -4.10
CA LEU A 130 6.01 2.43 -5.27
C LEU A 130 6.20 3.89 -4.87
N LYS A 131 6.84 4.63 -5.78
CA LYS A 131 6.90 6.09 -5.71
C LYS A 131 5.99 6.70 -6.77
N GLY A 132 5.02 7.48 -6.35
CA GLY A 132 4.10 8.16 -7.24
C GLY A 132 3.40 9.33 -6.57
N VAL A 133 2.57 10.04 -7.29
CA VAL A 133 1.85 11.21 -6.81
C VAL A 133 0.45 10.80 -6.33
N PRO A 134 0.08 11.08 -5.07
CA PRO A 134 -1.27 10.86 -4.59
C PRO A 134 -2.25 11.78 -5.32
N GLN A 135 -3.00 11.22 -6.24
CA GLN A 135 -4.00 11.93 -7.04
C GLN A 135 -5.20 11.04 -7.30
N PRO A 136 -6.39 11.62 -7.45
CA PRO A 136 -7.56 10.83 -7.83
C PRO A 136 -7.33 10.06 -9.14
N TYR A 137 -7.64 8.77 -9.11
CA TYR A 137 -7.62 7.90 -10.26
C TYR A 137 -8.81 6.94 -10.19
N LEU A 138 -9.49 6.69 -11.29
CA LEU A 138 -10.74 5.92 -11.34
C LEU A 138 -11.79 6.40 -10.31
N TYR A 139 -11.87 7.72 -10.11
CA TYR A 139 -12.78 8.39 -9.16
C TYR A 139 -12.57 7.99 -7.67
N ARG A 140 -11.37 7.56 -7.33
CA ARG A 140 -10.95 7.20 -5.96
C ARG A 140 -9.61 7.84 -5.63
N LYS A 141 -9.27 7.90 -4.35
CA LYS A 141 -7.91 8.19 -3.93
C LYS A 141 -7.00 7.13 -4.51
N GLY A 142 -5.96 7.53 -5.21
CA GLY A 142 -5.07 6.63 -5.93
C GLY A 142 -3.67 7.19 -6.08
N LEU A 143 -2.88 6.54 -6.89
CA LEU A 143 -1.50 6.90 -7.17
C LEU A 143 -1.30 7.05 -8.69
N ARG A 144 -0.72 8.16 -9.11
CA ARG A 144 -0.42 8.45 -10.52
C ARG A 144 1.04 8.81 -10.69
N ASN A 145 1.50 8.91 -11.93
CA ASN A 145 2.87 9.32 -12.25
C ASN A 145 3.93 8.49 -11.51
N VAL A 146 3.77 7.18 -11.54
CA VAL A 146 4.72 6.24 -10.92
C VAL A 146 6.10 6.44 -11.53
N SER A 147 7.09 6.80 -10.70
CA SER A 147 8.46 7.11 -11.11
C SER A 147 9.48 6.07 -10.68
N ALA A 148 9.18 5.27 -9.66
CA ALA A 148 10.02 4.19 -9.16
C ALA A 148 9.18 3.11 -8.46
N GLY A 149 9.74 1.93 -8.32
CA GLY A 149 9.11 0.84 -7.57
C GLY A 149 10.05 -0.33 -7.36
N LEU A 150 9.74 -1.12 -6.34
CA LEU A 150 10.49 -2.30 -5.95
C LEU A 150 9.53 -3.37 -5.43
N TRP A 151 9.62 -4.57 -6.00
CA TRP A 151 8.98 -5.75 -5.43
C TRP A 151 9.69 -6.17 -4.16
N MET A 152 8.93 -6.42 -3.11
CA MET A 152 9.42 -6.82 -1.80
C MET A 152 8.88 -8.23 -1.48
N ASP A 153 9.33 -9.21 -2.27
CA ASP A 153 8.86 -10.58 -2.17
C ASP A 153 9.11 -11.16 -0.77
N GLY A 154 8.08 -11.76 -0.21
CA GLY A 154 8.13 -12.33 1.14
C GLY A 154 8.09 -11.30 2.27
N PHE A 155 8.03 -10.00 1.97
CA PHE A 155 7.84 -8.98 3.00
C PHE A 155 6.37 -8.97 3.44
N ASP A 156 6.18 -9.10 4.75
CA ASP A 156 4.86 -9.00 5.36
C ASP A 156 4.77 -7.71 6.17
N ILE A 157 3.95 -6.78 5.68
CA ILE A 157 3.72 -5.49 6.33
C ILE A 157 3.21 -5.67 7.76
N ALA A 158 2.41 -6.71 8.02
CA ALA A 158 1.81 -6.97 9.33
C ALA A 158 2.80 -7.51 10.35
N SER A 159 3.87 -8.18 9.90
CA SER A 159 4.84 -8.84 10.79
C SER A 159 5.95 -7.91 11.29
N VAL A 160 6.07 -6.71 10.70
CA VAL A 160 7.18 -5.79 10.96
C VAL A 160 6.62 -4.44 11.39
N SER A 161 7.13 -3.90 12.49
CA SER A 161 6.71 -2.57 12.92
C SER A 161 7.17 -1.48 11.94
N PRO A 162 6.39 -0.42 11.73
CA PRO A 162 6.76 0.68 10.84
C PRO A 162 8.13 1.30 11.15
N SER A 163 8.57 1.28 12.40
CA SER A 163 9.89 1.78 12.80
C SER A 163 11.05 0.95 12.25
N GLU A 164 10.80 -0.30 11.87
CA GLU A 164 11.81 -1.23 11.34
C GLU A 164 11.85 -1.28 9.81
N TRP A 165 10.81 -0.76 9.14
CA TRP A 165 10.72 -0.80 7.68
C TRP A 165 11.93 -0.18 6.99
N GLY A 166 12.43 0.95 7.52
CA GLY A 166 13.58 1.62 6.95
C GLY A 166 14.84 0.73 6.88
N SER A 167 15.07 -0.07 7.89
CA SER A 167 16.20 -0.99 7.93
C SER A 167 16.05 -2.14 6.93
N ILE A 168 14.84 -2.66 6.77
CA ILE A 168 14.54 -3.78 5.88
C ILE A 168 14.55 -3.32 4.43
N ILE A 169 13.93 -2.18 4.11
CA ILE A 169 13.88 -1.61 2.75
C ILE A 169 15.30 -1.33 2.23
N LEU A 170 16.21 -0.88 3.08
CA LEU A 170 17.59 -0.60 2.69
C LEU A 170 18.42 -1.87 2.41
N GLN A 171 17.97 -3.04 2.86
CA GLN A 171 18.65 -4.32 2.63
C GLN A 171 18.16 -5.04 1.38
N GLN A 172 17.12 -4.53 0.71
CA GLN A 172 16.66 -5.11 -0.55
C GLN A 172 17.65 -4.76 -1.68
N PRO A 173 18.00 -5.72 -2.51
CA PRO A 173 18.95 -5.48 -3.61
C PRO A 173 18.40 -4.56 -4.68
#